data_222ef2025cb4985da74b46d5b7157442
#
_entry.id   222ef2025cb4985da74b46d5b7157442
#
_cell.length_a   1.000
_cell.length_b   1.000
_cell.length_c   1.000
_cell.angle_alpha   90.00
_cell.angle_beta   90.00
_cell.angle_gamma   90.00
#
_symmetry.space_group_name_H-M   'P 1'
#
loop_
_entity.id
_entity.type
_entity.pdbx_description
1 polymer ?
#
loop_
_entity_poly.entity_id
_entity_poly.type
_entity_poly.pdbx_seq_one_letter_code
_entity_poly.pdbx_strand_id
1 'polypeptide(L)'
;MVIFASLLLVMLGGGLGAVARFGCQKAAERWIPLPGWIAIFCVNILGSFLIGTVFGVLQGLQLLNQANHATLIQHFQATQDIQMGLALFVTGFCGGYTTFSTFSLDNLFLMHQHPGQMLFNITGSLLLATLAAWGGLVAGGTLA
;
A
#
# COMPACT_ATOMS: atom_id res chain seq x y z
N MET A 1 23.16 11.84 6.03
CA MET A 1 22.40 11.30 7.17
C MET A 1 20.96 10.96 6.80
N VAL A 2 20.22 11.83 6.10
CA VAL A 2 18.80 11.60 5.73
C VAL A 2 18.59 10.33 4.89
N ILE A 3 19.42 10.09 3.87
CA ILE A 3 19.33 8.91 3.00
C ILE A 3 19.49 7.60 3.81
N PHE A 4 20.45 7.57 4.72
CA PHE A 4 20.68 6.39 5.57
C PHE A 4 19.49 6.12 6.51
N ALA A 5 18.94 7.18 7.11
CA ALA A 5 17.74 7.07 7.95
C ALA A 5 16.54 6.57 7.13
N SER A 6 16.32 7.09 5.93
CA SER A 6 15.24 6.63 5.04
C SER A 6 15.39 5.16 4.66
N LEU A 7 16.62 4.68 4.39
CA LEU A 7 16.87 3.26 4.11
C LEU A 7 16.51 2.36 5.29
N LEU A 8 16.90 2.76 6.51
CA LEU A 8 16.53 2.01 7.72
C LEU A 8 15.01 1.97 7.92
N LEU A 9 14.33 3.09 7.68
CA LEU A 9 12.87 3.16 7.79
C LEU A 9 12.17 2.27 6.74
N VAL A 10 12.67 2.24 5.50
CA VAL A 10 12.16 1.33 4.47
C VAL A 10 12.37 -0.13 4.87
N MET A 11 13.52 -0.48 5.41
CA MET A 11 13.80 -1.85 5.87
C MET A 11 12.87 -2.27 7.00
N LEU A 12 12.67 -1.41 8.01
CA LEU A 12 11.77 -1.68 9.13
C LEU A 12 10.31 -1.79 8.65
N GLY A 13 9.86 -0.82 7.86
CA GLY A 13 8.52 -0.83 7.28
C GLY A 13 8.28 -2.07 6.42
N GLY A 14 9.23 -2.41 5.56
CA GLY A 14 9.16 -3.58 4.68
C GLY A 14 9.07 -4.90 5.45
N GLY A 15 9.88 -5.05 6.50
CA GLY A 15 9.81 -6.20 7.41
C GLY A 15 8.44 -6.32 8.09
N LEU A 16 7.94 -5.23 8.66
CA LEU A 16 6.61 -5.19 9.29
C LEU A 16 5.49 -5.48 8.30
N GLY A 17 5.55 -4.89 7.10
CA GLY A 17 4.58 -5.14 6.04
C GLY A 17 4.55 -6.61 5.59
N ALA A 18 5.73 -7.23 5.41
CA ALA A 18 5.83 -8.64 5.07
C ALA A 18 5.27 -9.56 6.16
N VAL A 19 5.53 -9.26 7.45
CA VAL A 19 4.95 -10.00 8.58
C VAL A 19 3.44 -9.83 8.62
N ALA A 20 2.93 -8.62 8.44
CA ALA A 20 1.49 -8.35 8.39
C ALA A 20 0.80 -9.12 7.25
N ARG A 21 1.37 -9.12 6.05
CA ARG A 21 0.89 -9.91 4.91
C ARG A 21 0.84 -11.40 5.25
N PHE A 22 1.93 -11.95 5.78
CA PHE A 22 1.98 -13.35 6.19
C PHE A 22 0.90 -13.68 7.22
N GLY A 23 0.69 -12.79 8.20
CA GLY A 23 -0.37 -12.92 9.20
C GLY A 23 -1.77 -12.94 8.55
N CYS A 24 -2.04 -12.05 7.59
CA CYS A 24 -3.31 -12.03 6.85
C CYS A 24 -3.53 -13.32 6.06
N GLN A 25 -2.49 -13.85 5.38
CA GLN A 25 -2.58 -15.12 4.67
C GLN A 25 -2.89 -16.27 5.62
N LYS A 26 -2.17 -16.38 6.74
CA LYS A 26 -2.38 -17.44 7.74
C LYS A 26 -3.75 -17.33 8.42
N ALA A 27 -4.22 -16.13 8.70
CA ALA A 27 -5.56 -15.91 9.23
C ALA A 27 -6.64 -16.33 8.23
N ALA A 28 -6.48 -15.97 6.95
CA ALA A 28 -7.39 -16.38 5.88
C ALA A 28 -7.44 -17.92 5.74
N GLU A 29 -6.30 -18.57 5.69
CA GLU A 29 -6.22 -20.05 5.61
C GLU A 29 -6.93 -20.74 6.80
N ARG A 30 -6.85 -20.15 8.00
CA ARG A 30 -7.40 -20.74 9.22
C ARG A 30 -8.90 -20.52 9.41
N TRP A 31 -9.38 -19.32 9.04
CA TRP A 31 -10.74 -18.89 9.40
C TRP A 31 -11.71 -18.88 8.22
N ILE A 32 -11.20 -18.83 7.00
CA ILE A 32 -12.00 -18.66 5.80
C ILE A 32 -11.61 -19.76 4.79
N PRO A 33 -12.52 -20.70 4.47
CA PRO A 33 -12.23 -21.78 3.52
C PRO A 33 -12.26 -21.25 2.06
N LEU A 34 -11.41 -20.26 1.76
CA LEU A 34 -11.28 -19.67 0.44
C LEU A 34 -9.96 -20.10 -0.22
N PRO A 35 -9.90 -20.14 -1.56
CA PRO A 35 -8.67 -20.35 -2.29
C PRO A 35 -7.58 -19.36 -1.87
N GLY A 36 -6.33 -19.82 -1.73
CA GLY A 36 -5.22 -19.02 -1.19
C GLY A 36 -4.95 -17.71 -1.95
N TRP A 37 -5.19 -17.68 -3.27
CA TRP A 37 -5.02 -16.48 -4.10
C TRP A 37 -5.94 -15.31 -3.69
N ILE A 38 -7.11 -15.61 -3.08
CA ILE A 38 -8.05 -14.56 -2.62
C ILE A 38 -7.44 -13.74 -1.49
N ALA A 39 -6.66 -14.36 -0.60
CA ALA A 39 -5.97 -13.63 0.46
C ALA A 39 -4.99 -12.59 -0.11
N ILE A 40 -4.21 -12.96 -1.12
CA ILE A 40 -3.28 -12.05 -1.82
C ILE A 40 -4.05 -10.96 -2.58
N PHE A 41 -5.14 -11.33 -3.24
CA PHE A 41 -6.03 -10.38 -3.90
C PHE A 41 -6.49 -9.28 -2.93
N CYS A 42 -7.03 -9.65 -1.77
CA CYS A 42 -7.48 -8.71 -0.74
C CYS A 42 -6.34 -7.87 -0.15
N VAL A 43 -5.18 -8.47 0.10
CA VAL A 43 -3.98 -7.79 0.61
C VAL A 43 -3.52 -6.69 -0.36
N ASN A 44 -3.48 -6.98 -1.65
CA ASN A 44 -3.06 -6.01 -2.67
C ASN A 44 -4.08 -4.87 -2.82
N ILE A 45 -5.37 -5.14 -2.77
CA ILE A 45 -6.42 -4.11 -2.80
C ILE A 45 -6.34 -3.22 -1.56
N LEU A 46 -6.21 -3.81 -0.37
CA LEU A 46 -6.10 -3.05 0.88
C LEU A 46 -4.83 -2.20 0.90
N GLY A 47 -3.69 -2.75 0.46
CA GLY A 47 -2.45 -2.00 0.34
C GLY A 47 -2.56 -0.82 -0.62
N SER A 48 -3.25 -0.99 -1.75
CA SER A 48 -3.53 0.09 -2.70
C SER A 48 -4.40 1.19 -2.09
N PHE A 49 -5.43 0.82 -1.32
CA PHE A 49 -6.26 1.77 -0.58
C PHE A 49 -5.43 2.58 0.43
N LEU A 50 -4.58 1.91 1.22
CA LEU A 50 -3.71 2.56 2.20
C LEU A 50 -2.74 3.55 1.55
N ILE A 51 -2.12 3.17 0.43
CA ILE A 51 -1.25 4.07 -0.36
C ILE A 51 -2.04 5.30 -0.80
N GLY A 52 -3.22 5.09 -1.39
CA GLY A 52 -4.08 6.19 -1.82
C GLY A 52 -4.44 7.14 -0.67
N THR A 53 -4.81 6.59 0.49
CA THR A 53 -5.16 7.39 1.68
C THR A 53 -4.01 8.27 2.14
N VAL A 54 -2.79 7.73 2.20
CA VAL A 54 -1.61 8.53 2.60
C VAL A 54 -1.37 9.67 1.62
N PHE A 55 -1.44 9.41 0.31
CA PHE A 55 -1.28 10.46 -0.68
C PHE A 55 -2.41 11.50 -0.62
N GLY A 56 -3.65 11.09 -0.34
CA GLY A 56 -4.78 12.00 -0.15
C GLY A 56 -4.58 12.95 1.04
N VAL A 57 -4.16 12.41 2.19
CA VAL A 57 -3.83 13.23 3.39
C VAL A 57 -2.71 14.21 3.08
N LEU A 58 -1.64 13.76 2.42
CA LEU A 58 -0.52 14.63 2.08
C LEU A 58 -0.93 15.77 1.14
N GLN A 59 -1.77 15.49 0.16
CA GLN A 59 -2.29 16.50 -0.76
C GLN A 59 -3.13 17.56 -0.01
N GLY A 60 -4.00 17.13 0.89
CA GLY A 60 -4.80 18.04 1.73
C GLY A 60 -3.91 18.92 2.61
N LEU A 61 -2.93 18.34 3.30
CA LEU A 61 -1.98 19.11 4.12
C LEU A 61 -1.14 20.11 3.32
N GLN A 62 -0.75 19.79 2.09
CA GLN A 62 -0.04 20.71 1.22
C GLN A 62 -0.90 21.91 0.82
N LEU A 63 -2.19 21.70 0.52
CA LEU A 63 -3.11 22.79 0.21
C LEU A 63 -3.30 23.73 1.40
N LEU A 64 -3.46 23.20 2.62
CA LEU A 64 -3.57 23.98 3.84
C LEU A 64 -2.29 24.79 4.13
N ASN A 65 -1.12 24.20 3.91
CA ASN A 65 0.17 24.85 4.16
C ASN A 65 0.43 25.98 3.16
N GLN A 66 0.00 25.85 1.92
CA GLN A 66 0.06 26.94 0.92
C GLN A 66 -0.85 28.12 1.31
N ALA A 67 -2.02 27.82 1.87
CA ALA A 67 -2.96 28.85 2.32
C ALA A 67 -2.44 29.68 3.52
N ASN A 68 -1.58 29.07 4.36
CA ASN A 68 -1.11 29.66 5.62
C ASN A 68 0.24 30.41 5.52
N HIS A 69 0.82 30.63 4.32
CA HIS A 69 2.10 31.33 4.11
C HIS A 69 3.24 30.88 5.03
N ALA A 70 3.44 29.56 5.18
CA ALA A 70 4.51 29.01 6.01
C ALA A 70 5.90 29.51 5.60
N THR A 71 6.78 29.76 6.57
CA THR A 71 8.16 30.18 6.30
C THR A 71 8.95 29.08 5.58
N LEU A 72 9.97 29.47 4.79
CA LEU A 72 10.82 28.53 4.04
C LEU A 72 11.45 27.45 4.93
N ILE A 73 11.83 27.79 6.15
CA ILE A 73 12.44 26.85 7.11
C ILE A 73 11.41 25.78 7.56
N GLN A 74 10.19 26.20 7.89
CA GLN A 74 9.11 25.28 8.25
C GLN A 74 8.75 24.36 7.09
N HIS A 75 8.75 24.89 5.86
CA HIS A 75 8.51 24.11 4.66
C HIS A 75 9.59 23.04 4.43
N PHE A 76 10.85 23.37 4.66
CA PHE A 76 11.97 22.43 4.49
C PHE A 76 11.94 21.30 5.54
N GLN A 77 11.69 21.61 6.80
CA GLN A 77 11.57 20.61 7.89
C GLN A 77 10.36 19.71 7.67
N ALA A 78 9.19 20.27 7.38
CA ALA A 78 7.99 19.49 7.09
C ALA A 78 8.18 18.53 5.89
N THR A 79 8.95 18.95 4.87
CA THR A 79 9.26 18.09 3.72
C THR A 79 10.13 16.91 4.11
N GLN A 80 11.10 17.06 5.00
CA GLN A 80 11.94 15.95 5.46
C GLN A 80 11.16 14.96 6.31
N ASP A 81 10.33 15.41 7.22
CA ASP A 81 9.50 14.57 8.08
C ASP A 81 8.49 13.77 7.25
N ILE A 82 7.87 14.41 6.26
CA ILE A 82 6.99 13.75 5.29
C ILE A 82 7.75 12.67 4.51
N GLN A 83 8.95 12.96 4.01
CA GLN A 83 9.75 11.97 3.27
C GLN A 83 10.10 10.75 4.13
N MET A 84 10.43 10.94 5.41
CA MET A 84 10.69 9.83 6.33
C MET A 84 9.42 9.01 6.59
N GLY A 85 8.27 9.66 6.77
CA GLY A 85 6.97 8.99 6.91
C GLY A 85 6.61 8.17 5.67
N LEU A 86 6.82 8.72 4.46
CA LEU A 86 6.61 8.00 3.20
C LEU A 86 7.57 6.82 3.04
N ALA A 87 8.83 6.98 3.43
CA ALA A 87 9.82 5.91 3.39
C ALA A 87 9.41 4.73 4.30
N LEU A 88 8.96 5.01 5.52
CA LEU A 88 8.52 3.98 6.47
C LEU A 88 7.22 3.32 6.01
N PHE A 89 6.19 4.12 5.71
CA PHE A 89 4.84 3.60 5.57
C PHE A 89 4.52 3.20 4.12
N VAL A 90 4.73 4.08 3.14
CA VAL A 90 4.37 3.79 1.75
C VAL A 90 5.39 2.84 1.13
N THR A 91 6.67 3.27 1.08
CA THR A 91 7.71 2.46 0.44
C THR A 91 8.04 1.20 1.24
N GLY A 92 8.14 1.33 2.56
CA GLY A 92 8.43 0.21 3.46
C GLY A 92 7.19 -0.65 3.67
N PHE A 93 6.28 -0.24 4.54
CA PHE A 93 5.17 -1.09 4.99
C PHE A 93 4.26 -1.52 3.83
N CYS A 94 3.71 -0.60 3.04
CA CYS A 94 2.83 -0.98 1.93
C CYS A 94 3.58 -1.77 0.85
N GLY A 95 4.85 -1.41 0.56
CA GLY A 95 5.70 -2.16 -0.37
C GLY A 95 6.01 -3.58 0.09
N GLY A 96 6.21 -3.81 1.41
CA GLY A 96 6.37 -5.14 1.99
C GLY A 96 5.04 -5.89 2.16
N TYR A 97 3.94 -5.17 2.41
CA TYR A 97 2.60 -5.75 2.59
C TYR A 97 2.01 -6.26 1.27
N THR A 98 2.09 -5.48 0.19
CA THR A 98 1.66 -5.91 -1.15
C THR A 98 2.69 -6.84 -1.80
N THR A 99 2.27 -7.65 -2.77
CA THR A 99 3.18 -8.57 -3.46
C THR A 99 2.76 -8.84 -4.90
N PHE A 100 3.68 -8.59 -5.82
CA PHE A 100 3.52 -8.98 -7.21
C PHE A 100 4.02 -10.41 -7.47
N SER A 101 5.05 -10.86 -6.75
CA SER A 101 5.62 -12.19 -6.95
C SER A 101 4.63 -13.31 -6.59
N THR A 102 3.95 -13.22 -5.44
CA THR A 102 2.94 -14.20 -5.04
C THR A 102 1.73 -14.14 -5.97
N PHE A 103 1.27 -12.94 -6.32
CA PHE A 103 0.21 -12.76 -7.32
C PHE A 103 0.53 -13.42 -8.66
N SER A 104 1.75 -13.27 -9.16
CA SER A 104 2.19 -13.88 -10.41
C SER A 104 2.25 -15.40 -10.32
N LEU A 105 2.74 -15.92 -9.19
CA LEU A 105 2.77 -17.36 -8.93
C LEU A 105 1.37 -17.97 -8.86
N ASP A 106 0.46 -17.33 -8.14
CA ASP A 106 -0.94 -17.76 -8.05
C ASP A 106 -1.59 -17.82 -9.43
N ASN A 107 -1.38 -16.80 -10.28
CA ASN A 107 -1.92 -16.79 -11.64
C ASN A 107 -1.30 -17.87 -12.53
N LEU A 108 -0.02 -18.20 -12.35
CA LEU A 108 0.62 -19.30 -13.06
C LEU A 108 -0.05 -20.66 -12.73
N PHE A 109 -0.34 -20.92 -11.46
CA PHE A 109 -1.05 -22.12 -11.06
C PHE A 109 -2.49 -22.13 -11.55
N LEU A 110 -3.20 -21.01 -11.43
CA LEU A 110 -4.59 -20.88 -11.90
C LEU A 110 -4.72 -21.06 -13.41
N MET A 111 -3.71 -20.64 -14.19
CA MET A 111 -3.70 -20.77 -15.64
C MET A 111 -3.89 -22.22 -16.08
N HIS A 112 -3.31 -23.19 -15.39
CA HIS A 112 -3.37 -24.59 -15.75
C HIS A 112 -4.62 -25.31 -15.19
N GLN A 113 -5.14 -24.86 -14.03
CA GLN A 113 -6.24 -25.55 -13.35
C GLN A 113 -7.59 -24.85 -13.52
N HIS A 114 -7.59 -23.51 -13.46
CA HIS A 114 -8.79 -22.68 -13.43
C HIS A 114 -8.61 -21.36 -14.20
N PRO A 115 -8.53 -21.38 -15.54
CA PRO A 115 -8.21 -20.18 -16.34
C PRO A 115 -9.20 -19.03 -16.16
N GLY A 116 -10.48 -19.34 -15.85
CA GLY A 116 -11.48 -18.31 -15.50
C GLY A 116 -11.17 -17.57 -14.21
N GLN A 117 -10.67 -18.27 -13.18
CA GLN A 117 -10.25 -17.64 -11.93
C GLN A 117 -8.97 -16.81 -12.11
N MET A 118 -8.05 -17.27 -12.96
CA MET A 118 -6.87 -16.49 -13.33
C MET A 118 -7.27 -15.17 -13.98
N LEU A 119 -8.14 -15.20 -14.98
CA LEU A 119 -8.61 -13.99 -15.65
C LEU A 119 -9.31 -13.04 -14.68
N PHE A 120 -10.17 -13.58 -13.80
CA PHE A 120 -10.79 -12.78 -12.73
C PHE A 120 -9.78 -12.19 -11.78
N ASN A 121 -8.77 -12.94 -11.34
CA ASN A 121 -7.72 -12.45 -10.44
C ASN A 121 -6.91 -11.31 -11.08
N ILE A 122 -6.54 -11.44 -12.36
CA ILE A 122 -5.77 -10.40 -13.07
C ILE A 122 -6.62 -9.15 -13.27
N THR A 123 -7.79 -9.27 -13.90
CA THR A 123 -8.63 -8.12 -14.24
C THR A 123 -9.23 -7.48 -12.99
N GLY A 124 -9.69 -8.30 -12.04
CA GLY A 124 -10.23 -7.84 -10.76
C GLY A 124 -9.18 -7.11 -9.92
N SER A 125 -7.95 -7.64 -9.82
CA SER A 125 -6.86 -6.97 -9.11
C SER A 125 -6.54 -5.62 -9.72
N LEU A 126 -6.44 -5.53 -11.04
CA LEU A 126 -6.15 -4.28 -11.74
C LEU A 126 -7.22 -3.23 -11.49
N LEU A 127 -8.48 -3.60 -11.68
CA LEU A 127 -9.61 -2.67 -11.53
C LEU A 127 -9.83 -2.28 -10.06
N LEU A 128 -9.94 -3.27 -9.17
CA LEU A 128 -10.27 -2.99 -7.77
C LEU A 128 -9.12 -2.34 -7.02
N ALA A 129 -7.86 -2.67 -7.30
CA ALA A 129 -6.71 -1.99 -6.71
C ALA A 129 -6.64 -0.52 -7.16
N THR A 130 -6.93 -0.24 -8.44
CA THR A 130 -6.98 1.14 -8.95
C THR A 130 -8.13 1.92 -8.31
N LEU A 131 -9.33 1.34 -8.23
CA LEU A 131 -10.48 1.97 -7.56
C LEU A 131 -10.23 2.16 -6.07
N ALA A 132 -9.59 1.20 -5.41
CA ALA A 132 -9.22 1.30 -4.00
C ALA A 132 -8.21 2.42 -3.76
N ALA A 133 -7.19 2.55 -4.61
CA ALA A 133 -6.23 3.63 -4.52
C ALA A 133 -6.89 5.00 -4.73
N TRP A 134 -7.78 5.11 -5.71
CA TRP A 134 -8.56 6.33 -5.93
C TRP A 134 -9.50 6.64 -4.75
N GLY A 135 -10.23 5.64 -4.26
CA GLY A 135 -11.10 5.79 -3.08
C GLY A 135 -10.31 6.20 -1.83
N GLY A 136 -9.13 5.62 -1.63
CA GLY A 136 -8.19 6.02 -0.57
C GLY A 136 -7.74 7.47 -0.72
N LEU A 137 -7.39 7.91 -1.94
CA LEU A 137 -6.99 9.30 -2.22
C LEU A 137 -8.10 10.29 -1.85
N VAL A 138 -9.34 10.01 -2.25
CA VAL A 138 -10.50 10.84 -1.90
C VAL A 138 -10.73 10.84 -0.39
N ALA A 139 -10.75 9.67 0.26
CA ALA A 139 -10.93 9.56 1.70
C ALA A 139 -9.82 10.30 2.48
N GLY A 140 -8.56 10.14 2.08
CA GLY A 140 -7.44 10.86 2.69
C GLY A 140 -7.56 12.37 2.55
N GLY A 141 -7.95 12.86 1.38
CA GLY A 141 -8.16 14.29 1.13
C GLY A 141 -9.28 14.92 1.96
N THR A 142 -10.27 14.13 2.40
CA THR A 142 -11.35 14.61 3.29
C THR A 142 -10.97 14.60 4.77
N LEU A 143 -9.90 13.90 5.14
CA LEU A 143 -9.38 13.79 6.52
C LEU A 143 -8.37 14.90 6.87
N ALA A 144 -7.83 15.58 5.87
CA ALA A 144 -6.85 16.65 6.01
C ALA A 144 -7.51 18.03 5.96
#